data_15de05c50ef359663325b1654e23c35f
#
_entry.id   15de05c50ef359663325b1654e23c35f
#
_cell.length_a   1.000
_cell.length_b   1.000
_cell.length_c   1.000
_cell.angle_alpha   90.00
_cell.angle_beta   90.00
_cell.angle_gamma   90.00
#
_symmetry.space_group_name_H-M   'P 1'
#
loop_
_entity.id
_entity.type
_entity.pdbx_description
1 polymer ?
#
loop_
_entity_poly.entity_id
_entity_poly.type
_entity_poly.pdbx_seq_one_letter_code
_entity_poly.pdbx_strand_id
1 'polypeptide(L)'
;SSHLLTTSYEAKLITNKLSFGMYSFHYFTDAFCDELVKDLKGFDGWTKDRHGNYPTNDVLLEEYNPNLHQIYSTCINNIVLPLINTVYEGSTFKKENFNHETFIVRYKPGIQNSLRLHHDSSTFSIILNLSQDGVDFEGGGTYFPQHEVLVKPPKGHLVIHPGKMTHWHGVRPITSG
;
A
#
# COMPACT_ATOMS: atom_id res chain seq x y z
N SER A 1 8.00 -17.94 -16.16
CA SER A 1 8.29 -18.94 -15.13
C SER A 1 8.35 -18.20 -13.80
N SER A 2 7.25 -18.31 -13.06
CA SER A 2 7.12 -17.80 -11.69
C SER A 2 7.93 -18.68 -10.74
N HIS A 3 9.17 -18.36 -10.46
CA HIS A 3 9.80 -18.85 -9.25
C HIS A 3 9.14 -18.11 -8.08
N LEU A 4 8.08 -18.69 -7.55
CA LEU A 4 7.56 -18.37 -6.24
C LEU A 4 8.71 -18.50 -5.24
N LEU A 5 8.91 -17.50 -4.41
CA LEU A 5 9.87 -17.51 -3.33
C LEU A 5 9.75 -18.83 -2.56
N THR A 6 10.76 -19.69 -2.69
CA THR A 6 10.69 -21.06 -2.19
C THR A 6 11.21 -21.21 -0.76
N THR A 7 11.92 -20.18 -0.25
CA THR A 7 12.47 -20.21 1.10
C THR A 7 12.29 -18.89 1.87
N SER A 8 12.21 -18.97 3.20
CA SER A 8 12.17 -17.81 4.10
C SER A 8 13.42 -16.93 3.97
N TYR A 9 14.54 -17.51 3.55
CA TYR A 9 15.79 -16.79 3.32
C TYR A 9 15.70 -15.89 2.08
N GLU A 10 15.19 -16.39 0.97
CA GLU A 10 15.00 -15.60 -0.26
C GLU A 10 14.02 -14.44 -0.04
N ALA A 11 12.94 -14.67 0.71
CA ALA A 11 12.00 -13.63 1.07
C ALA A 11 12.66 -12.50 1.89
N LYS A 12 13.55 -12.83 2.82
CA LYS A 12 14.32 -11.83 3.60
C LYS A 12 15.30 -11.03 2.73
N LEU A 13 15.87 -11.63 1.69
CA LEU A 13 16.82 -10.95 0.80
C LEU A 13 16.17 -9.87 -0.07
N ILE A 14 14.89 -10.01 -0.41
CA ILE A 14 14.19 -9.04 -1.26
C ILE A 14 13.43 -7.99 -0.47
N THR A 15 13.31 -8.13 0.85
CA THR A 15 12.63 -7.15 1.71
C THR A 15 13.62 -6.19 2.35
N ASN A 16 13.32 -4.89 2.22
CA ASN A 16 14.04 -3.84 2.92
C ASN A 16 13.31 -3.49 4.22
N LYS A 17 13.99 -3.59 5.35
CA LYS A 17 13.47 -3.11 6.62
C LYS A 17 13.60 -1.59 6.68
N LEU A 18 12.47 -0.90 6.70
CA LEU A 18 12.41 0.57 6.75
C LEU A 18 12.52 1.10 8.18
N SER A 19 11.85 0.42 9.13
CA SER A 19 11.86 0.73 10.56
C SER A 19 11.36 -0.50 11.33
N PHE A 20 11.11 -0.35 12.63
CA PHE A 20 10.54 -1.43 13.44
C PHE A 20 9.17 -1.85 12.90
N GLY A 21 9.05 -3.12 12.52
CA GLY A 21 7.81 -3.68 11.98
C GLY A 21 7.40 -3.15 10.61
N MET A 22 8.24 -2.41 9.91
CA MET A 22 7.94 -1.88 8.58
C MET A 22 8.90 -2.43 7.54
N TYR A 23 8.35 -3.01 6.48
CA TYR A 23 9.12 -3.65 5.41
C TYR A 23 8.64 -3.20 4.06
N SER A 24 9.56 -3.07 3.09
CA SER A 24 9.22 -2.79 1.71
C SER A 24 9.91 -3.74 0.74
N PHE A 25 9.30 -3.92 -0.43
CA PHE A 25 9.90 -4.63 -1.55
C PHE A 25 9.29 -4.17 -2.86
N HIS A 26 10.03 -4.37 -3.96
CA HIS A 26 9.55 -4.07 -5.30
C HIS A 26 8.48 -5.10 -5.70
N TYR A 27 7.30 -4.64 -6.10
CA TYR A 27 6.14 -5.48 -6.33
C TYR A 27 5.61 -5.39 -7.76
N PHE A 28 5.38 -4.18 -8.26
CA PHE A 28 4.97 -3.93 -9.63
C PHE A 28 6.06 -3.20 -10.42
N THR A 29 6.09 -3.45 -11.73
CA THR A 29 6.94 -2.67 -12.64
C THR A 29 6.43 -1.26 -12.78
N ASP A 30 7.33 -0.30 -13.06
CA ASP A 30 6.97 1.09 -13.32
C ASP A 30 5.97 1.19 -14.48
N ALA A 31 6.16 0.41 -15.55
CA ALA A 31 5.26 0.39 -16.71
C ALA A 31 3.82 0.00 -16.31
N PHE A 32 3.64 -0.98 -15.42
CA PHE A 32 2.31 -1.33 -14.93
C PHE A 32 1.69 -0.20 -14.12
N CYS A 33 2.47 0.43 -13.24
CA CYS A 33 2.01 1.57 -12.45
C CYS A 33 1.60 2.76 -13.33
N ASP A 34 2.40 3.06 -14.37
CA ASP A 34 2.12 4.15 -15.31
C ASP A 34 0.84 3.92 -16.11
N GLU A 35 0.61 2.70 -16.61
CA GLU A 35 -0.63 2.37 -17.31
C GLU A 35 -1.85 2.46 -16.38
N LEU A 36 -1.76 1.93 -15.16
CA LEU A 36 -2.85 2.02 -14.19
C LEU A 36 -3.17 3.49 -13.83
N VAL A 37 -2.15 4.30 -13.56
CA VAL A 37 -2.34 5.74 -13.25
C VAL A 37 -2.92 6.48 -14.45
N LYS A 38 -2.52 6.14 -15.68
CA LYS A 38 -3.07 6.72 -16.89
C LYS A 38 -4.57 6.41 -17.05
N ASP A 39 -4.98 5.16 -16.82
CA ASP A 39 -6.39 4.77 -16.85
C ASP A 39 -7.20 5.50 -15.77
N LEU A 40 -6.65 5.64 -14.56
CA LEU A 40 -7.28 6.34 -13.45
C LEU A 40 -7.47 7.85 -13.66
N LYS A 41 -6.71 8.49 -14.57
CA LYS A 41 -6.87 9.92 -14.87
C LYS A 41 -8.25 10.24 -15.49
N GLY A 42 -8.82 9.31 -16.24
CA GLY A 42 -10.16 9.45 -16.84
C GLY A 42 -11.30 8.91 -15.98
N PHE A 43 -10.99 8.33 -14.82
CA PHE A 43 -12.00 7.74 -13.95
C PHE A 43 -12.70 8.80 -13.10
N ASP A 44 -14.04 8.75 -13.02
CA ASP A 44 -14.90 9.70 -12.31
C ASP A 44 -15.63 9.13 -11.07
N GLY A 45 -15.52 7.80 -10.84
CA GLY A 45 -16.16 7.09 -9.73
C GLY A 45 -15.50 7.25 -8.36
N TRP A 46 -14.71 8.31 -8.15
CA TRP A 46 -14.08 8.58 -6.85
C TRP A 46 -15.09 9.01 -5.79
N THR A 47 -15.00 8.43 -4.58
CA THR A 47 -15.87 8.79 -3.44
C THR A 47 -15.05 9.28 -2.24
N LYS A 48 -15.74 9.92 -1.27
CA LYS A 48 -15.21 10.28 0.05
C LYS A 48 -16.02 9.65 1.19
N ASP A 49 -16.96 8.80 0.87
CA ASP A 49 -18.01 8.35 1.80
C ASP A 49 -17.64 7.08 2.55
N ARG A 50 -16.56 6.38 2.14
CA ARG A 50 -16.20 5.08 2.71
C ARG A 50 -15.59 5.16 4.11
N HIS A 51 -14.86 6.21 4.43
CA HIS A 51 -14.12 6.35 5.69
C HIS A 51 -14.59 7.57 6.48
N GLY A 52 -15.71 7.43 7.22
CA GLY A 52 -16.38 8.54 7.89
C GLY A 52 -15.49 9.38 8.82
N ASN A 53 -14.59 8.75 9.59
CA ASN A 53 -13.69 9.47 10.50
C ASN A 53 -12.42 10.00 9.83
N TYR A 54 -11.96 9.33 8.78
CA TYR A 54 -10.72 9.64 8.04
C TYR A 54 -11.01 9.58 6.54
N PRO A 55 -11.83 10.52 6.01
CA PRO A 55 -12.26 10.44 4.62
C PRO A 55 -11.07 10.50 3.67
N THR A 56 -11.06 9.56 2.75
CA THR A 56 -10.12 9.48 1.63
C THR A 56 -10.85 9.66 0.31
N ASN A 57 -10.21 10.24 -0.68
CA ASN A 57 -10.72 10.25 -2.04
C ASN A 57 -10.28 8.95 -2.69
N ASP A 58 -11.14 7.94 -2.67
CA ASP A 58 -10.79 6.57 -3.02
C ASP A 58 -11.88 5.85 -3.83
N VAL A 59 -11.52 4.66 -4.31
CA VAL A 59 -12.42 3.71 -4.97
C VAL A 59 -12.00 2.29 -4.62
N LEU A 60 -12.96 1.39 -4.36
CA LEU A 60 -12.66 -0.04 -4.22
C LEU A 60 -12.09 -0.59 -5.52
N LEU A 61 -11.01 -1.37 -5.41
CA LEU A 61 -10.40 -1.98 -6.59
C LEU A 61 -11.38 -2.90 -7.33
N GLU A 62 -12.27 -3.57 -6.58
CA GLU A 62 -13.33 -4.41 -7.14
C GLU A 62 -14.36 -3.61 -7.95
N GLU A 63 -14.74 -2.41 -7.49
CA GLU A 63 -15.66 -1.51 -8.19
C GLU A 63 -15.01 -0.87 -9.42
N TYR A 64 -13.72 -0.51 -9.30
CA TYR A 64 -12.95 0.04 -10.42
C TYR A 64 -12.70 -1.00 -11.51
N ASN A 65 -12.17 -2.16 -11.15
CA ASN A 65 -11.83 -3.23 -12.09
C ASN A 65 -11.85 -4.61 -11.41
N PRO A 66 -12.96 -5.37 -11.52
CA PRO A 66 -13.10 -6.69 -10.88
C PRO A 66 -12.02 -7.71 -11.31
N ASN A 67 -11.59 -7.66 -12.57
CA ASN A 67 -10.55 -8.58 -13.06
C ASN A 67 -9.19 -8.26 -12.41
N LEU A 68 -8.85 -6.97 -12.32
CA LEU A 68 -7.63 -6.53 -11.64
C LEU A 68 -7.68 -6.89 -10.15
N HIS A 69 -8.82 -6.72 -9.50
CA HIS A 69 -9.04 -7.12 -8.11
C HIS A 69 -8.79 -8.64 -7.91
N GLN A 70 -9.28 -9.48 -8.79
CA GLN A 70 -9.06 -10.93 -8.72
C GLN A 70 -7.57 -11.30 -8.89
N ILE A 71 -6.89 -10.68 -9.85
CA ILE A 71 -5.45 -10.87 -10.07
C ILE A 71 -4.68 -10.42 -8.83
N TYR A 72 -4.97 -9.22 -8.32
CA TYR A 72 -4.31 -8.66 -7.14
C TYR A 72 -4.53 -9.53 -5.91
N SER A 73 -5.75 -10.01 -5.66
CA SER A 73 -6.08 -10.92 -4.57
C SER A 73 -5.28 -12.23 -4.65
N THR A 74 -5.12 -12.77 -5.85
CA THR A 74 -4.28 -13.95 -6.09
C THR A 74 -2.81 -13.66 -5.75
N CYS A 75 -2.29 -12.50 -6.14
CA CYS A 75 -0.93 -12.08 -5.83
C CYS A 75 -0.73 -11.84 -4.33
N ILE A 76 -1.66 -11.18 -3.65
CA ILE A 76 -1.63 -11.01 -2.19
C ILE A 76 -1.53 -12.37 -1.49
N ASN A 77 -2.37 -13.31 -1.84
CA ASN A 77 -2.38 -14.64 -1.24
C ASN A 77 -1.13 -15.48 -1.51
N ASN A 78 -0.53 -15.34 -2.67
CA ASN A 78 0.58 -16.19 -3.10
C ASN A 78 1.96 -15.56 -2.85
N ILE A 79 2.04 -14.25 -2.67
CA ILE A 79 3.31 -13.52 -2.50
C ILE A 79 3.33 -12.78 -1.16
N VAL A 80 2.35 -11.90 -0.92
CA VAL A 80 2.40 -11.00 0.24
C VAL A 80 2.17 -11.76 1.55
N LEU A 81 1.22 -12.67 1.59
CA LEU A 81 0.94 -13.47 2.79
C LEU A 81 2.14 -14.34 3.23
N PRO A 82 2.84 -15.07 2.34
CA PRO A 82 4.10 -15.71 2.68
C PRO A 82 5.19 -14.78 3.17
N LEU A 83 5.30 -13.57 2.59
CA LEU A 83 6.25 -12.55 3.06
C LEU A 83 5.92 -12.07 4.48
N ILE A 84 4.65 -11.79 4.77
CA ILE A 84 4.18 -11.44 6.12
C ILE A 84 4.60 -12.53 7.12
N ASN A 85 4.31 -13.80 6.81
CA ASN A 85 4.69 -14.92 7.67
C ASN A 85 6.20 -15.08 7.85
N THR A 86 6.99 -14.56 6.92
CA THR A 86 8.45 -14.63 6.97
C THR A 86 9.06 -13.49 7.77
N VAL A 87 8.58 -12.25 7.57
CA VAL A 87 9.20 -11.06 8.17
C VAL A 87 8.68 -10.73 9.56
N TYR A 88 7.46 -11.20 9.90
CA TYR A 88 6.89 -11.05 11.24
C TYR A 88 6.96 -12.38 11.97
N GLU A 89 7.96 -12.51 12.83
CA GLU A 89 8.20 -13.73 13.60
C GLU A 89 6.97 -14.15 14.40
N GLY A 90 6.65 -15.45 14.37
CA GLY A 90 5.46 -16.02 15.01
C GLY A 90 4.16 -15.85 14.23
N SER A 91 4.16 -15.19 13.09
CA SER A 91 3.00 -15.12 12.21
C SER A 91 2.77 -16.45 11.48
N THR A 92 1.53 -16.92 11.51
CA THR A 92 1.12 -18.18 10.84
C THR A 92 -0.22 -18.01 10.14
N PHE A 93 -0.37 -16.90 9.40
CA PHE A 93 -1.61 -16.62 8.68
C PHE A 93 -1.79 -17.61 7.53
N LYS A 94 -3.00 -18.16 7.42
CA LYS A 94 -3.41 -19.05 6.34
C LYS A 94 -4.37 -18.34 5.41
N LYS A 95 -4.41 -18.73 4.14
CA LYS A 95 -5.29 -18.17 3.12
C LYS A 95 -6.76 -18.15 3.54
N GLU A 96 -7.22 -19.20 4.21
CA GLU A 96 -8.61 -19.36 4.64
C GLU A 96 -9.03 -18.32 5.68
N ASN A 97 -8.07 -17.76 6.41
CA ASN A 97 -8.29 -16.77 7.47
C ASN A 97 -7.79 -15.37 7.10
N PHE A 98 -7.42 -15.17 5.83
CA PHE A 98 -6.85 -13.93 5.35
C PHE A 98 -7.85 -13.20 4.46
N ASN A 99 -8.48 -12.19 5.03
CA ASN A 99 -9.34 -11.27 4.29
C ASN A 99 -8.62 -9.94 4.08
N HIS A 100 -8.81 -9.33 2.94
CA HIS A 100 -8.30 -8.00 2.64
C HIS A 100 -9.36 -7.14 1.97
N GLU A 101 -9.32 -5.86 2.24
CA GLU A 101 -10.01 -4.83 1.48
C GLU A 101 -8.96 -4.05 0.69
N THR A 102 -9.18 -3.89 -0.60
CA THR A 102 -8.25 -3.20 -1.49
C THR A 102 -8.94 -2.03 -2.17
N PHE A 103 -8.34 -0.86 -2.04
CA PHE A 103 -8.83 0.37 -2.65
C PHE A 103 -7.69 1.24 -3.15
N ILE A 104 -7.98 2.06 -4.15
CA ILE A 104 -7.04 3.03 -4.70
C ILE A 104 -7.35 4.38 -4.08
N VAL A 105 -6.33 5.03 -3.52
CA VAL A 105 -6.45 6.38 -2.93
C VAL A 105 -5.78 7.40 -3.85
N ARG A 106 -6.49 8.49 -4.11
CA ARG A 106 -5.96 9.62 -4.85
C ARG A 106 -5.67 10.80 -3.94
N TYR A 107 -4.42 11.23 -3.93
CA TYR A 107 -4.02 12.51 -3.34
C TYR A 107 -3.77 13.54 -4.43
N LYS A 108 -4.36 14.71 -4.29
CA LYS A 108 -4.21 15.83 -5.24
C LYS A 108 -4.44 17.16 -4.54
N PRO A 109 -3.60 18.19 -4.78
CA PRO A 109 -3.86 19.54 -4.32
C PRO A 109 -5.26 20.02 -4.74
N GLY A 110 -5.98 20.68 -3.81
CA GLY A 110 -7.34 21.16 -4.04
C GLY A 110 -8.47 20.13 -3.91
N ILE A 111 -8.16 18.82 -3.84
CA ILE A 111 -9.16 17.76 -3.59
C ILE A 111 -8.93 17.13 -2.22
N GLN A 112 -7.80 16.46 -2.06
CA GLN A 112 -7.28 15.89 -0.82
C GLN A 112 -5.77 15.82 -0.95
N ASN A 113 -5.05 16.62 -0.19
CA ASN A 113 -3.59 16.65 -0.28
C ASN A 113 -2.88 15.93 0.85
N SER A 114 -3.60 15.51 1.89
CA SER A 114 -3.04 14.89 3.09
C SER A 114 -4.04 13.97 3.77
N LEU A 115 -3.58 13.21 4.75
CA LEU A 115 -4.43 12.45 5.64
C LEU A 115 -3.91 12.62 7.07
N ARG A 116 -4.81 12.99 8.00
CA ARG A 116 -4.45 13.16 9.41
C ARG A 116 -4.00 11.85 10.06
N LEU A 117 -3.32 11.96 11.18
CA LEU A 117 -2.85 10.82 11.95
C LEU A 117 -4.00 9.92 12.39
N HIS A 118 -3.86 8.64 12.15
CA HIS A 118 -4.81 7.57 12.49
C HIS A 118 -4.08 6.24 12.68
N HIS A 119 -4.78 5.24 13.10
CA HIS A 119 -4.41 3.84 12.99
C HIS A 119 -5.47 3.12 12.16
N ASP A 120 -5.10 2.02 11.54
CA ASP A 120 -6.02 1.18 10.80
C ASP A 120 -6.66 0.12 11.69
N SER A 121 -7.84 -0.37 11.27
CA SER A 121 -8.52 -1.47 11.95
C SER A 121 -7.94 -2.84 11.59
N SER A 122 -7.10 -2.91 10.58
CA SER A 122 -6.45 -4.12 10.07
C SER A 122 -5.37 -4.66 10.99
N THR A 123 -5.01 -5.93 10.84
CA THR A 123 -3.82 -6.51 11.48
C THR A 123 -2.55 -5.98 10.80
N PHE A 124 -2.56 -5.95 9.47
CA PHE A 124 -1.52 -5.33 8.65
C PHE A 124 -2.15 -4.40 7.64
N SER A 125 -1.45 -3.30 7.35
CA SER A 125 -1.75 -2.41 6.25
C SER A 125 -0.67 -2.56 5.19
N ILE A 126 -1.11 -2.50 3.94
CA ILE A 126 -0.28 -2.68 2.76
C ILE A 126 -0.47 -1.45 1.89
N ILE A 127 0.60 -0.71 1.65
CA ILE A 127 0.61 0.49 0.82
C ILE A 127 1.42 0.18 -0.43
N LEU A 128 0.76 0.21 -1.59
CA LEU A 128 1.43 0.11 -2.89
C LEU A 128 1.54 1.49 -3.52
N ASN A 129 2.76 1.93 -3.78
CA ASN A 129 3.03 3.25 -4.35
C ASN A 129 2.97 3.19 -5.88
N LEU A 130 2.00 3.90 -6.48
CA LEU A 130 1.79 3.91 -7.93
C LEU A 130 2.48 5.09 -8.63
N SER A 131 2.95 6.09 -7.89
CA SER A 131 3.51 7.33 -8.44
C SER A 131 4.87 7.64 -7.81
N GLN A 132 5.79 8.28 -8.53
CA GLN A 132 7.14 8.61 -8.08
C GLN A 132 7.22 10.02 -7.52
N ASP A 133 7.66 10.15 -6.26
CA ASP A 133 8.00 11.45 -5.64
C ASP A 133 9.14 12.12 -6.42
N GLY A 134 9.03 13.43 -6.62
CA GLY A 134 9.97 14.21 -7.42
C GLY A 134 9.83 14.09 -8.94
N VAL A 135 8.89 13.24 -9.42
CA VAL A 135 8.62 13.02 -10.86
C VAL A 135 7.14 13.24 -11.16
N ASP A 136 6.27 12.46 -10.52
CA ASP A 136 4.82 12.50 -10.75
C ASP A 136 4.13 13.49 -9.80
N PHE A 137 4.73 13.76 -8.64
CA PHE A 137 4.22 14.67 -7.61
C PHE A 137 5.37 15.15 -6.70
N GLU A 138 5.08 16.15 -5.89
CA GLU A 138 5.99 16.69 -4.86
C GLU A 138 5.35 16.63 -3.47
N GLY A 139 6.14 16.38 -2.46
CA GLY A 139 5.69 16.32 -1.07
C GLY A 139 5.27 14.94 -0.62
N GLY A 140 4.18 14.83 0.13
CA GLY A 140 3.61 13.56 0.56
C GLY A 140 4.51 12.72 1.48
N GLY A 141 4.31 11.41 1.39
CA GLY A 141 4.93 10.40 2.24
C GLY A 141 4.10 10.06 3.46
N THR A 142 4.21 8.83 3.92
CA THR A 142 3.52 8.33 5.12
C THR A 142 4.41 8.53 6.33
N TYR A 143 3.97 9.38 7.26
CA TYR A 143 4.69 9.70 8.48
C TYR A 143 4.20 8.86 9.65
N PHE A 144 5.13 8.23 10.36
CA PHE A 144 4.91 7.40 11.55
C PHE A 144 5.55 8.10 12.78
N PRO A 145 4.78 8.89 13.56
CA PRO A 145 5.35 9.69 14.66
C PRO A 145 6.07 8.86 15.72
N GLN A 146 5.51 7.70 16.10
CA GLN A 146 6.10 6.83 17.13
C GLN A 146 7.45 6.23 16.73
N HIS A 147 7.73 6.20 15.44
CA HIS A 147 8.99 5.68 14.87
C HIS A 147 9.89 6.78 14.32
N GLU A 148 9.42 8.03 14.36
CA GLU A 148 10.12 9.22 13.84
C GLU A 148 10.57 9.05 12.38
N VAL A 149 9.76 8.35 11.56
CA VAL A 149 10.10 8.04 10.17
C VAL A 149 9.06 8.58 9.18
N LEU A 150 9.53 9.14 8.07
CA LEU A 150 8.75 9.46 6.89
C LEU A 150 9.08 8.45 5.80
N VAL A 151 8.09 7.64 5.43
CA VAL A 151 8.22 6.59 4.43
C VAL A 151 7.77 7.12 3.06
N LYS A 152 8.68 7.11 2.09
CA LYS A 152 8.46 7.50 0.69
C LYS A 152 9.01 6.39 -0.20
N PRO A 153 8.24 5.32 -0.43
CA PRO A 153 8.72 4.22 -1.25
C PRO A 153 8.80 4.65 -2.72
N PRO A 154 9.72 4.09 -3.52
CA PRO A 154 9.72 4.28 -4.96
C PRO A 154 8.42 3.76 -5.60
N LYS A 155 8.14 4.19 -6.84
CA LYS A 155 7.06 3.64 -7.66
C LYS A 155 7.16 2.11 -7.74
N GLY A 156 6.05 1.42 -7.73
CA GLY A 156 5.97 -0.03 -7.77
C GLY A 156 6.35 -0.76 -6.48
N HIS A 157 6.83 -0.03 -5.47
CA HIS A 157 7.14 -0.62 -4.18
C HIS A 157 5.91 -0.76 -3.29
N LEU A 158 5.85 -1.89 -2.59
CA LEU A 158 4.86 -2.21 -1.58
C LEU A 158 5.51 -2.06 -0.21
N VAL A 159 4.79 -1.42 0.71
CA VAL A 159 5.17 -1.31 2.13
C VAL A 159 4.15 -2.06 2.96
N ILE A 160 4.63 -2.88 3.90
CA ILE A 160 3.81 -3.59 4.88
C ILE A 160 4.15 -3.04 6.26
N HIS A 161 3.13 -2.76 7.06
CA HIS A 161 3.27 -2.40 8.47
C HIS A 161 2.08 -2.90 9.29
N PRO A 162 2.20 -3.06 10.62
CA PRO A 162 1.05 -3.31 11.48
C PRO A 162 0.02 -2.19 11.36
N GLY A 163 -1.27 -2.52 11.25
CA GLY A 163 -2.33 -1.53 11.10
C GLY A 163 -2.71 -0.82 12.40
N LYS A 164 -2.46 -1.46 13.56
CA LYS A 164 -2.98 -1.02 14.87
C LYS A 164 -2.14 0.10 15.52
N MET A 165 -2.51 0.46 16.74
CA MET A 165 -2.06 1.63 17.51
C MET A 165 -0.54 1.80 17.63
N THR A 166 0.25 0.74 17.48
CA THR A 166 1.72 0.83 17.49
C THR A 166 2.30 1.53 16.25
N HIS A 167 1.49 1.70 15.21
CA HIS A 167 1.88 2.29 13.93
C HIS A 167 0.89 3.40 13.53
N TRP A 168 0.64 4.36 14.43
CA TRP A 168 -0.05 5.58 14.06
C TRP A 168 0.66 6.24 12.90
N HIS A 169 -0.11 6.63 11.90
CA HIS A 169 0.45 7.22 10.68
C HIS A 169 -0.51 8.20 10.04
N GLY A 170 0.01 9.00 9.16
CA GLY A 170 -0.74 9.94 8.35
C GLY A 170 0.04 10.31 7.09
N VAL A 171 -0.62 10.93 6.13
CA VAL A 171 0.01 11.34 4.88
C VAL A 171 0.32 12.83 4.94
N ARG A 172 1.60 13.18 4.72
CA ARG A 172 2.06 14.57 4.62
C ARG A 172 1.47 15.25 3.38
N PRO A 173 1.31 16.57 3.39
CA PRO A 173 0.73 17.26 2.25
C PRO A 173 1.47 17.04 0.94
N ILE A 174 0.71 16.69 -0.11
CA ILE A 174 1.14 16.79 -1.51
C ILE A 174 1.07 18.27 -1.90
N THR A 175 2.13 18.79 -2.50
CA THR A 175 2.26 20.21 -2.87
C THR A 175 2.02 20.47 -4.35
N SER A 176 2.34 19.46 -5.20
CA SER A 176 2.06 19.48 -6.65
C SER A 176 1.88 18.06 -7.20
N GLY A 177 1.23 17.95 -8.39
CA GLY A 177 0.96 16.67 -9.06
C GLY A 177 -0.51 16.41 -9.36
#